data_fb74159f37dae0b957d1e0710eef05da
#
_entry.id   fb74159f37dae0b957d1e0710eef05da
#
_cell.length_a   1.000
_cell.length_b   1.000
_cell.length_c   1.000
_cell.angle_alpha   90.00
_cell.angle_beta   90.00
_cell.angle_gamma   90.00
#
_symmetry.space_group_name_H-M   'P 1'
#
loop_
_entity.id
_entity.type
_entity.pdbx_description
1 polymer ?
#
loop_
_entity_poly.entity_id
_entity_poly.type
_entity_poly.pdbx_seq_one_letter_code
_entity_poly.pdbx_strand_id
1 'polypeptide(L)'
;IVTFQDNRFFLRKDNGLVRDVFHTRHMRRLVGNVGIGHVRYPTAGSSSSAEAQPFYVNSPYGITLAHNGNLTNADELSSDLFRTDLRHINTNSDSEVLLNVFAHELQKLGKLNPTKDEIFSAVRAVHKRCKGAYAVIAMITGYGIVGFRDPNGIRPACYGVRENEEGQNEYMIASESVALNAAGFSIVRDIAPGEAVYIETDGTLYSEQCAESPKLYPCIFEHVYFARPDSIMDG
;
A
#
# COMPACT_ATOMS: atom_id res chain seq x y z
N ILE A 1 -0.30 12.12 1.58
CA ILE A 1 0.96 11.69 2.22
C ILE A 1 0.68 11.40 3.68
N VAL A 2 1.24 10.31 4.17
CA VAL A 2 1.38 10.00 5.59
C VAL A 2 2.83 9.71 5.89
N THR A 3 3.35 10.21 7.00
CA THR A 3 4.69 9.90 7.51
C THR A 3 4.61 9.39 8.93
N PHE A 4 5.67 8.77 9.40
CA PHE A 4 5.75 8.14 10.72
C PHE A 4 7.01 8.57 11.47
N GLN A 5 6.82 9.05 12.70
CA GLN A 5 7.88 9.36 13.64
C GLN A 5 7.35 9.25 15.08
N ASP A 6 8.20 8.82 16.00
CA ASP A 6 7.90 8.78 17.44
C ASP A 6 6.56 8.12 17.78
N ASN A 7 6.28 6.98 17.13
CA ASN A 7 5.06 6.21 17.32
C ASN A 7 3.77 6.93 16.89
N ARG A 8 3.87 7.92 15.99
CA ARG A 8 2.76 8.72 15.48
C ARG A 8 2.76 8.82 13.97
N PHE A 9 1.55 8.82 13.40
CA PHE A 9 1.34 9.18 12.01
C PHE A 9 1.06 10.67 11.87
N PHE A 10 1.69 11.27 10.86
CA PHE A 10 1.41 12.64 10.42
C PHE A 10 0.78 12.56 9.03
N LEU A 11 -0.50 12.87 8.94
CA LEU A 11 -1.30 12.69 7.73
C LEU A 11 -1.73 14.04 7.16
N ARG A 12 -1.53 14.19 5.85
CA ARG A 12 -2.15 15.25 5.04
C ARG A 12 -2.68 14.63 3.76
N LYS A 13 -3.96 14.81 3.51
CA LYS A 13 -4.63 14.43 2.26
C LYS A 13 -5.71 15.44 1.92
N ASP A 14 -5.93 15.66 0.63
CA ASP A 14 -6.98 16.52 0.11
C ASP A 14 -7.13 16.25 -1.39
N ASN A 15 -8.20 16.76 -1.99
CA ASN A 15 -8.39 16.78 -3.43
C ASN A 15 -7.71 18.00 -4.05
N GLY A 16 -7.15 17.84 -5.24
CA GLY A 16 -6.49 18.89 -5.99
C GLY A 16 -5.13 18.49 -6.52
N LEU A 17 -4.45 19.39 -7.17
CA LEU A 17 -3.08 19.15 -7.63
C LEU A 17 -2.13 19.04 -6.44
N VAL A 18 -1.11 18.20 -6.54
CA VAL A 18 -0.11 17.99 -5.49
C VAL A 18 0.45 19.33 -4.96
N ARG A 19 0.79 20.26 -5.86
CA ARG A 19 1.33 21.58 -5.52
C ARG A 19 0.34 22.46 -4.72
N ASP A 20 -0.97 22.27 -4.92
CA ASP A 20 -2.01 23.06 -4.28
C ASP A 20 -2.41 22.49 -2.90
N VAL A 21 -2.26 21.16 -2.74
CA VAL A 21 -2.53 20.46 -1.47
C VAL A 21 -1.34 20.52 -0.52
N PHE A 22 -0.10 20.41 -1.05
CA PHE A 22 1.12 20.29 -0.26
C PHE A 22 1.98 21.56 -0.33
N HIS A 23 1.57 22.61 0.41
CA HIS A 23 2.40 23.81 0.61
C HIS A 23 3.54 23.52 1.63
N THR A 24 4.58 24.36 1.62
CA THR A 24 5.73 24.25 2.53
C THR A 24 5.33 24.07 4.00
N ARG A 25 4.30 24.80 4.47
CA ARG A 25 3.79 24.67 5.85
C ARG A 25 3.24 23.28 6.16
N HIS A 26 2.71 22.57 5.15
CA HIS A 26 2.19 21.21 5.29
C HIS A 26 3.34 20.21 5.30
N MET A 27 4.32 20.37 4.39
CA MET A 27 5.49 19.49 4.31
C MET A 27 6.33 19.53 5.60
N ARG A 28 6.45 20.69 6.24
CA ARG A 28 7.14 20.81 7.55
C ARG A 28 6.47 20.05 8.69
N ARG A 29 5.20 19.68 8.55
CA ARG A 29 4.45 18.89 9.54
C ARG A 29 4.47 17.39 9.25
N LEU A 30 4.85 16.99 8.06
CA LEU A 30 5.02 15.61 7.66
C LEU A 30 6.47 15.20 8.02
N VAL A 31 6.69 14.99 9.31
CA VAL A 31 8.00 14.61 9.85
C VAL A 31 8.17 13.10 9.86
N GLY A 32 9.43 12.65 9.86
CA GLY A 32 9.77 11.22 9.91
C GLY A 32 10.56 10.77 8.69
N ASN A 33 11.12 9.57 8.81
CA ASN A 33 11.98 8.94 7.79
C ASN A 33 11.27 7.80 7.02
N VAL A 34 10.02 7.51 7.37
CA VAL A 34 9.20 6.50 6.71
C VAL A 34 7.87 7.13 6.32
N GLY A 35 7.35 6.81 5.14
CA GLY A 35 6.08 7.39 4.70
C GLY A 35 5.47 6.71 3.49
N ILE A 36 4.18 6.99 3.26
CA ILE A 36 3.41 6.58 2.08
C ILE A 36 2.85 7.82 1.40
N GLY A 37 2.97 7.89 0.08
CA GLY A 37 2.34 8.88 -0.76
C GLY A 37 1.40 8.24 -1.77
N HIS A 38 0.29 8.91 -2.08
CA HIS A 38 -0.64 8.46 -3.11
C HIS A 38 -1.17 9.66 -3.92
N VAL A 39 -1.24 9.49 -5.22
CA VAL A 39 -1.94 10.40 -6.13
C VAL A 39 -3.06 9.62 -6.81
N ARG A 40 -4.28 10.19 -6.80
CA ARG A 40 -5.46 9.54 -7.35
C ARG A 40 -5.89 10.24 -8.64
N TYR A 41 -6.09 9.46 -9.68
CA TYR A 41 -6.88 9.89 -10.84
C TYR A 41 -8.32 9.39 -10.63
N PRO A 42 -9.33 10.28 -10.56
CA PRO A 42 -10.70 9.86 -10.25
C PRO A 42 -11.28 9.07 -11.43
N THR A 43 -11.39 7.76 -11.30
CA THR A 43 -12.00 6.87 -12.30
C THR A 43 -13.36 6.35 -11.85
N ALA A 44 -13.59 6.26 -10.54
CA ALA A 44 -14.84 5.81 -9.93
C ALA A 44 -14.96 6.41 -8.52
N GLY A 45 -16.17 6.44 -7.97
CA GLY A 45 -16.46 6.97 -6.65
C GLY A 45 -16.76 8.47 -6.65
N SER A 46 -16.92 9.04 -5.47
CA SER A 46 -17.17 10.47 -5.29
C SER A 46 -15.86 11.28 -5.32
N SER A 47 -15.98 12.59 -5.57
CA SER A 47 -14.87 13.53 -5.44
C SER A 47 -14.67 14.02 -4.00
N SER A 48 -15.16 13.27 -3.01
CA SER A 48 -15.00 13.61 -1.60
C SER A 48 -13.54 13.50 -1.15
N SER A 49 -13.04 14.46 -0.40
CA SER A 49 -11.73 14.39 0.24
C SER A 49 -11.62 13.25 1.27
N ALA A 50 -12.76 12.73 1.75
CA ALA A 50 -12.80 11.55 2.62
C ALA A 50 -12.25 10.29 1.92
N GLU A 51 -12.43 10.17 0.58
CA GLU A 51 -11.93 9.08 -0.23
C GLU A 51 -10.46 9.24 -0.68
N ALA A 52 -9.85 10.39 -0.41
CA ALA A 52 -8.43 10.57 -0.67
C ALA A 52 -7.60 9.59 0.20
N GLN A 53 -6.56 9.04 -0.42
CA GLN A 53 -5.67 8.09 0.25
C GLN A 53 -4.40 8.82 0.77
N PRO A 54 -3.68 8.24 1.74
CA PRO A 54 -3.89 6.96 2.42
C PRO A 54 -5.07 6.96 3.40
N PHE A 55 -5.65 5.78 3.63
CA PHE A 55 -6.61 5.53 4.71
C PHE A 55 -5.87 5.13 6.00
N TYR A 56 -6.56 5.27 7.13
CA TYR A 56 -6.03 4.91 8.46
C TYR A 56 -7.06 4.16 9.28
N VAL A 57 -6.60 3.13 9.98
CA VAL A 57 -7.33 2.47 11.07
C VAL A 57 -6.46 2.40 12.32
N ASN A 58 -7.07 2.55 13.49
CA ASN A 58 -6.36 2.55 14.77
C ASN A 58 -6.07 1.13 15.31
N SER A 59 -6.82 0.13 14.88
CA SER A 59 -6.72 -1.24 15.41
C SER A 59 -6.58 -2.26 14.26
N PRO A 60 -5.71 -3.29 14.44
CA PRO A 60 -4.65 -3.40 15.43
C PRO A 60 -3.44 -2.50 15.09
N TYR A 61 -2.61 -2.16 16.03
CA TYR A 61 -1.31 -1.46 15.93
C TYR A 61 -1.34 -0.02 15.36
N GLY A 62 -2.41 0.42 14.71
CA GLY A 62 -2.42 1.59 13.82
C GLY A 62 -1.84 1.26 12.46
N ILE A 63 -2.67 1.31 11.43
CA ILE A 63 -2.28 0.96 10.05
C ILE A 63 -2.72 2.05 9.11
N THR A 64 -1.82 2.46 8.21
CA THR A 64 -2.17 3.28 7.05
C THR A 64 -1.98 2.48 5.77
N LEU A 65 -2.83 2.72 4.77
CA LEU A 65 -2.79 1.98 3.52
C LEU A 65 -3.14 2.88 2.34
N ALA A 66 -2.40 2.70 1.25
CA ALA A 66 -2.73 3.20 -0.07
C ALA A 66 -2.81 2.04 -1.07
N HIS A 67 -3.72 2.13 -2.01
CA HIS A 67 -4.07 1.08 -2.96
C HIS A 67 -4.32 1.65 -4.35
N ASN A 68 -3.74 1.03 -5.35
CA ASN A 68 -4.07 1.22 -6.76
C ASN A 68 -4.80 -0.02 -7.25
N GLY A 69 -5.97 0.17 -7.83
CA GLY A 69 -6.77 -0.94 -8.35
C GLY A 69 -8.24 -0.83 -8.07
N ASN A 70 -8.92 -1.98 -8.09
CA ASN A 70 -10.34 -2.07 -7.79
C ASN A 70 -10.69 -3.47 -7.30
N LEU A 71 -11.41 -3.56 -6.17
CA LEU A 71 -11.98 -4.81 -5.66
C LEU A 71 -13.38 -5.04 -6.28
N THR A 72 -13.57 -6.22 -6.83
CA THR A 72 -14.86 -6.60 -7.43
C THR A 72 -15.88 -7.09 -6.41
N ASN A 73 -15.46 -7.40 -5.18
CA ASN A 73 -16.30 -7.90 -4.09
C ASN A 73 -16.29 -6.99 -2.85
N ALA A 74 -16.07 -5.67 -3.02
CA ALA A 74 -15.98 -4.72 -1.92
C ALA A 74 -17.24 -4.71 -1.04
N ASP A 75 -18.43 -4.73 -1.61
CA ASP A 75 -19.71 -4.72 -0.88
C ASP A 75 -19.91 -5.99 -0.03
N GLU A 76 -19.54 -7.16 -0.57
CA GLU A 76 -19.57 -8.43 0.15
C GLU A 76 -18.61 -8.39 1.36
N LEU A 77 -17.39 -7.91 1.14
CA LEU A 77 -16.38 -7.78 2.19
C LEU A 77 -16.79 -6.78 3.27
N SER A 78 -17.35 -5.64 2.90
CA SER A 78 -17.85 -4.64 3.85
C SER A 78 -18.96 -5.22 4.74
N SER A 79 -19.90 -5.97 4.13
CA SER A 79 -20.97 -6.66 4.86
C SER A 79 -20.44 -7.73 5.80
N ASP A 80 -19.41 -8.49 5.39
CA ASP A 80 -18.76 -9.50 6.20
C ASP A 80 -18.01 -8.88 7.38
N LEU A 81 -17.22 -7.85 7.15
CA LEU A 81 -16.51 -7.10 8.20
C LEU A 81 -17.45 -6.54 9.27
N PHE A 82 -18.63 -6.03 8.86
CA PHE A 82 -19.62 -5.54 9.82
C PHE A 82 -20.19 -6.68 10.67
N ARG A 83 -20.47 -7.84 10.07
CA ARG A 83 -21.06 -8.98 10.80
C ARG A 83 -20.07 -9.69 11.72
N THR A 84 -18.82 -9.82 11.28
CA THR A 84 -17.82 -10.64 11.98
C THR A 84 -16.95 -9.86 12.95
N ASP A 85 -16.72 -8.57 12.71
CA ASP A 85 -15.77 -7.75 13.45
C ASP A 85 -16.35 -6.37 13.87
N LEU A 86 -17.62 -6.13 13.57
CA LEU A 86 -18.33 -4.87 13.87
C LEU A 86 -17.63 -3.63 13.31
N ARG A 87 -16.87 -3.78 12.22
CA ARG A 87 -16.16 -2.68 11.57
C ARG A 87 -17.10 -1.87 10.70
N HIS A 88 -17.15 -0.58 10.94
CA HIS A 88 -17.86 0.37 10.11
C HIS A 88 -16.94 0.90 9.01
N ILE A 89 -17.42 0.84 7.76
CA ILE A 89 -16.77 1.45 6.60
C ILE A 89 -17.44 2.81 6.37
N ASN A 90 -16.66 3.87 6.39
CA ASN A 90 -17.17 5.24 6.40
C ASN A 90 -17.30 5.86 5.00
N THR A 91 -16.64 5.27 3.99
CA THR A 91 -16.66 5.75 2.60
C THR A 91 -17.09 4.67 1.63
N ASN A 92 -17.31 5.02 0.38
CA ASN A 92 -17.58 4.06 -0.69
C ASN A 92 -16.28 3.53 -1.34
N SER A 93 -15.12 3.82 -0.76
CA SER A 93 -13.83 3.40 -1.31
C SER A 93 -13.52 1.95 -0.96
N ASP A 94 -13.24 1.15 -1.96
CA ASP A 94 -12.75 -0.22 -1.82
C ASP A 94 -11.37 -0.28 -1.11
N SER A 95 -10.61 0.81 -1.16
CA SER A 95 -9.35 0.93 -0.41
C SER A 95 -9.56 0.94 1.10
N GLU A 96 -10.65 1.56 1.60
CA GLU A 96 -11.02 1.49 3.02
C GLU A 96 -11.44 0.07 3.40
N VAL A 97 -12.18 -0.61 2.53
CA VAL A 97 -12.57 -2.01 2.72
C VAL A 97 -11.32 -2.91 2.80
N LEU A 98 -10.40 -2.77 1.85
CA LEU A 98 -9.14 -3.55 1.80
C LEU A 98 -8.28 -3.33 3.04
N LEU A 99 -8.15 -2.08 3.48
CA LEU A 99 -7.46 -1.76 4.74
C LEU A 99 -8.09 -2.49 5.94
N ASN A 100 -9.42 -2.48 6.03
CA ASN A 100 -10.13 -3.13 7.12
C ASN A 100 -10.05 -4.66 7.04
N VAL A 101 -10.02 -5.26 5.84
CA VAL A 101 -9.73 -6.70 5.67
C VAL A 101 -8.33 -7.04 6.18
N PHE A 102 -7.32 -6.27 5.77
CA PHE A 102 -5.95 -6.50 6.22
C PHE A 102 -5.81 -6.34 7.75
N ALA A 103 -6.41 -5.30 8.32
CA ALA A 103 -6.45 -5.07 9.75
C ALA A 103 -7.16 -6.20 10.51
N HIS A 104 -8.29 -6.71 9.99
CA HIS A 104 -9.00 -7.85 10.56
C HIS A 104 -8.15 -9.12 10.57
N GLU A 105 -7.44 -9.41 9.46
CA GLU A 105 -6.59 -10.60 9.38
C GLU A 105 -5.38 -10.51 10.33
N LEU A 106 -4.79 -9.34 10.51
CA LEU A 106 -3.77 -9.12 11.56
C LEU A 106 -4.34 -9.28 12.96
N GLN A 107 -5.54 -8.74 13.22
CA GLN A 107 -6.20 -8.84 14.53
C GLN A 107 -6.52 -10.29 14.91
N LYS A 108 -6.93 -11.12 13.96
CA LYS A 108 -7.21 -12.54 14.17
C LYS A 108 -5.99 -13.33 14.67
N LEU A 109 -4.79 -12.90 14.35
CA LEU A 109 -3.56 -13.52 14.83
C LEU A 109 -3.38 -13.34 16.34
N GLY A 110 -4.01 -12.32 16.95
CA GLY A 110 -4.03 -12.10 18.40
C GLY A 110 -2.66 -11.80 19.00
N LYS A 111 -1.71 -11.30 18.21
CA LYS A 111 -0.34 -11.03 18.65
C LYS A 111 -0.17 -9.58 19.09
N LEU A 112 0.58 -9.37 20.17
CA LEU A 112 1.00 -8.01 20.57
C LEU A 112 2.12 -7.50 19.67
N ASN A 113 3.04 -8.38 19.27
CA ASN A 113 4.17 -8.06 18.40
C ASN A 113 4.17 -9.04 17.22
N PRO A 114 3.56 -8.68 16.07
CA PRO A 114 3.55 -9.54 14.90
C PRO A 114 4.94 -9.65 14.30
N THR A 115 5.31 -10.86 13.96
CA THR A 115 6.52 -11.18 13.22
C THR A 115 6.28 -11.00 11.71
N LYS A 116 7.35 -11.02 10.92
CA LYS A 116 7.26 -11.02 9.45
C LYS A 116 6.35 -12.14 8.91
N ASP A 117 6.46 -13.35 9.49
CA ASP A 117 5.68 -14.51 9.04
C ASP A 117 4.16 -14.33 9.31
N GLU A 118 3.83 -13.62 10.37
CA GLU A 118 2.44 -13.26 10.71
C GLU A 118 1.92 -12.16 9.78
N ILE A 119 2.74 -11.18 9.43
CA ILE A 119 2.40 -10.16 8.44
C ILE A 119 2.14 -10.81 7.07
N PHE A 120 3.02 -11.71 6.61
CA PHE A 120 2.81 -12.47 5.37
C PHE A 120 1.59 -13.38 5.46
N SER A 121 1.30 -13.95 6.64
CA SER A 121 0.07 -14.72 6.84
C SER A 121 -1.19 -13.89 6.67
N ALA A 122 -1.19 -12.65 7.16
CA ALA A 122 -2.30 -11.72 6.94
C ALA A 122 -2.46 -11.38 5.44
N VAL A 123 -1.36 -11.17 4.71
CA VAL A 123 -1.42 -10.95 3.25
C VAL A 123 -1.97 -12.18 2.51
N ARG A 124 -1.55 -13.39 2.88
CA ARG A 124 -2.13 -14.63 2.32
C ARG A 124 -3.65 -14.70 2.53
N ALA A 125 -4.13 -14.28 3.69
CA ALA A 125 -5.57 -14.22 3.96
C ALA A 125 -6.28 -13.13 3.16
N VAL A 126 -5.65 -11.97 2.95
CA VAL A 126 -6.16 -10.92 2.04
C VAL A 126 -6.32 -11.47 0.64
N HIS A 127 -5.31 -12.17 0.09
CA HIS A 127 -5.38 -12.76 -1.26
C HIS A 127 -6.51 -13.79 -1.42
N LYS A 128 -6.86 -14.52 -0.35
CA LYS A 128 -8.00 -15.46 -0.36
C LYS A 128 -9.36 -14.78 -0.34
N ARG A 129 -9.46 -13.62 0.29
CA ARG A 129 -10.72 -12.90 0.49
C ARG A 129 -10.98 -11.86 -0.59
N CYS A 130 -9.99 -11.04 -0.93
CA CYS A 130 -10.13 -9.95 -1.88
C CYS A 130 -10.06 -10.45 -3.31
N LYS A 131 -11.05 -10.05 -4.13
CA LYS A 131 -11.11 -10.35 -5.56
C LYS A 131 -10.97 -9.05 -6.34
N GLY A 132 -10.17 -9.07 -7.40
CA GLY A 132 -9.95 -7.92 -8.25
C GLY A 132 -8.47 -7.67 -8.51
N ALA A 133 -8.15 -6.45 -8.91
CA ALA A 133 -6.79 -5.99 -9.20
C ALA A 133 -6.34 -5.02 -8.11
N TYR A 134 -5.18 -5.25 -7.53
CA TYR A 134 -4.64 -4.34 -6.50
C TYR A 134 -3.11 -4.39 -6.38
N ALA A 135 -2.54 -3.21 -6.24
CA ALA A 135 -1.20 -3.02 -5.72
C ALA A 135 -1.32 -2.16 -4.46
N VAL A 136 -0.81 -2.65 -3.35
CA VAL A 136 -1.02 -2.09 -2.02
C VAL A 136 0.30 -1.73 -1.37
N ILE A 137 0.32 -0.58 -0.70
CA ILE A 137 1.37 -0.23 0.26
C ILE A 137 0.68 0.08 1.58
N ALA A 138 1.07 -0.63 2.65
CA ALA A 138 0.60 -0.39 4.00
C ALA A 138 1.78 -0.13 4.94
N MET A 139 1.57 0.73 5.92
CA MET A 139 2.53 1.00 6.99
C MET A 139 1.89 0.65 8.32
N ILE A 140 2.57 -0.18 9.11
CA ILE A 140 2.15 -0.65 10.43
C ILE A 140 3.00 0.06 11.47
N THR A 141 2.37 0.74 12.43
CA THR A 141 3.04 1.52 13.47
C THR A 141 4.08 0.69 14.22
N GLY A 142 5.34 1.14 14.17
CA GLY A 142 6.44 0.51 14.89
C GLY A 142 7.00 -0.76 14.23
N TYR A 143 6.41 -1.24 13.11
CA TYR A 143 6.85 -2.48 12.45
C TYR A 143 7.47 -2.24 11.08
N GLY A 144 6.92 -1.35 10.28
CA GLY A 144 7.48 -1.03 8.96
C GLY A 144 6.43 -0.91 7.86
N ILE A 145 6.90 -1.12 6.62
CA ILE A 145 6.09 -1.03 5.40
C ILE A 145 5.95 -2.42 4.79
N VAL A 146 4.74 -2.78 4.39
CA VAL A 146 4.46 -3.94 3.56
C VAL A 146 3.84 -3.50 2.23
N GLY A 147 4.44 -3.96 1.12
CA GLY A 147 3.88 -3.82 -0.21
C GLY A 147 3.50 -5.18 -0.77
N PHE A 148 2.34 -5.30 -1.41
CA PHE A 148 1.92 -6.54 -2.03
C PHE A 148 1.08 -6.30 -3.28
N ARG A 149 1.14 -7.27 -4.18
CA ARG A 149 0.49 -7.23 -5.49
C ARG A 149 -0.55 -8.34 -5.60
N ASP A 150 -1.65 -8.09 -6.30
CA ASP A 150 -2.70 -9.08 -6.50
C ASP A 150 -2.19 -10.40 -7.12
N PRO A 151 -2.85 -11.55 -6.86
CA PRO A 151 -2.41 -12.85 -7.34
C PRO A 151 -2.32 -13.00 -8.87
N ASN A 152 -2.99 -12.10 -9.61
CA ASN A 152 -2.98 -12.09 -11.07
C ASN A 152 -1.99 -11.06 -11.64
N GLY A 153 -1.33 -10.26 -10.80
CA GLY A 153 -0.39 -9.24 -11.20
C GLY A 153 -0.97 -8.21 -12.18
N ILE A 154 -2.26 -7.88 -12.03
CA ILE A 154 -2.95 -6.95 -12.93
C ILE A 154 -2.42 -5.53 -12.70
N ARG A 155 -2.27 -5.12 -11.42
CA ARG A 155 -1.69 -3.81 -11.08
C ARG A 155 -0.18 -3.93 -10.92
N PRO A 156 0.61 -3.01 -11.50
CA PRO A 156 2.06 -3.02 -11.36
C PRO A 156 2.51 -2.56 -9.97
N ALA A 157 3.61 -3.12 -9.51
CA ALA A 157 4.37 -2.64 -8.37
C ALA A 157 5.83 -3.09 -8.50
N CYS A 158 6.77 -2.21 -8.17
CA CYS A 158 8.19 -2.47 -8.16
C CYS A 158 8.83 -1.89 -6.90
N TYR A 159 10.05 -2.30 -6.60
CA TYR A 159 10.80 -1.68 -5.52
C TYR A 159 12.25 -1.42 -5.92
N GLY A 160 12.84 -0.46 -5.27
CA GLY A 160 14.20 -0.02 -5.47
C GLY A 160 14.95 0.14 -4.16
N VAL A 161 16.26 0.25 -4.29
CA VAL A 161 17.19 0.46 -3.20
C VAL A 161 18.10 1.64 -3.52
N ARG A 162 18.48 2.37 -2.50
CA ARG A 162 19.62 3.30 -2.53
C ARG A 162 20.40 3.17 -1.23
N GLU A 163 21.66 3.52 -1.28
CA GLU A 163 22.52 3.65 -0.09
C GLU A 163 22.45 5.08 0.41
N ASN A 164 22.27 5.27 1.71
CA ASN A 164 22.33 6.58 2.34
C ASN A 164 23.80 7.00 2.64
N GLU A 165 23.99 8.19 3.19
CA GLU A 165 25.31 8.73 3.51
C GLU A 165 26.07 7.91 4.58
N GLU A 166 25.35 7.08 5.34
CA GLU A 166 25.90 6.21 6.39
C GLU A 166 26.22 4.80 5.89
N GLY A 167 26.02 4.51 4.59
CA GLY A 167 26.22 3.20 3.99
C GLY A 167 25.09 2.19 4.26
N GLN A 168 23.92 2.67 4.69
CA GLN A 168 22.77 1.82 4.96
C GLN A 168 21.81 1.82 3.76
N ASN A 169 21.17 0.68 3.53
CA ASN A 169 20.17 0.57 2.48
C ASN A 169 18.85 1.23 2.89
N GLU A 170 18.36 2.08 2.01
CA GLU A 170 16.99 2.60 2.02
C GLU A 170 16.20 1.97 0.90
N TYR A 171 14.92 1.71 1.14
CA TYR A 171 14.04 1.07 0.16
C TYR A 171 12.82 1.93 -0.16
N MET A 172 12.38 1.84 -1.41
CA MET A 172 11.14 2.47 -1.87
C MET A 172 10.34 1.49 -2.71
N ILE A 173 9.04 1.39 -2.43
CA ILE A 173 8.08 0.64 -3.24
C ILE A 173 7.27 1.67 -4.04
N ALA A 174 7.07 1.43 -5.32
CA ALA A 174 6.33 2.31 -6.22
C ALA A 174 5.46 1.51 -7.19
N SER A 175 4.44 2.16 -7.73
CA SER A 175 3.65 1.59 -8.83
C SER A 175 4.38 1.63 -10.17
N GLU A 176 5.36 2.54 -10.32
CA GLU A 176 6.11 2.74 -11.55
C GLU A 176 7.60 2.95 -11.28
N SER A 177 8.45 2.39 -12.14
CA SER A 177 9.92 2.51 -12.06
C SER A 177 10.43 3.95 -12.15
N VAL A 178 9.74 4.81 -12.90
CA VAL A 178 10.10 6.24 -13.01
C VAL A 178 10.03 6.99 -11.68
N ALA A 179 9.16 6.56 -10.75
CA ALA A 179 9.09 7.15 -9.42
C ALA A 179 10.33 6.81 -8.59
N LEU A 180 10.86 5.58 -8.70
CA LEU A 180 12.10 5.15 -8.08
C LEU A 180 13.28 5.98 -8.61
N ASN A 181 13.41 6.07 -9.93
CA ASN A 181 14.48 6.82 -10.58
C ASN A 181 14.45 8.31 -10.19
N ALA A 182 13.25 8.93 -10.18
CA ALA A 182 13.09 10.34 -9.81
C ALA A 182 13.47 10.61 -8.34
N ALA A 183 13.34 9.60 -7.46
CA ALA A 183 13.71 9.67 -6.06
C ALA A 183 15.16 9.19 -5.79
N GLY A 184 15.92 8.84 -6.84
CA GLY A 184 17.32 8.40 -6.72
C GLY A 184 17.52 6.96 -6.25
N PHE A 185 16.48 6.11 -6.42
CA PHE A 185 16.58 4.69 -6.11
C PHE A 185 16.91 3.88 -7.38
N SER A 186 17.81 2.93 -7.24
CA SER A 186 18.07 1.91 -8.25
C SER A 186 16.98 0.85 -8.20
N ILE A 187 16.41 0.50 -9.35
CA ILE A 187 15.37 -0.52 -9.45
C ILE A 187 16.00 -1.89 -9.07
N VAL A 188 15.37 -2.60 -8.14
CA VAL A 188 15.76 -3.97 -7.82
C VAL A 188 14.99 -4.94 -8.74
N ARG A 189 13.66 -4.91 -8.70
CA ARG A 189 12.78 -5.68 -9.58
C ARG A 189 11.30 -5.32 -9.35
N ASP A 190 10.46 -5.84 -10.20
CA ASP A 190 9.02 -5.86 -9.98
C ASP A 190 8.66 -6.82 -8.82
N ILE A 191 7.55 -6.49 -8.12
CA ILE A 191 6.91 -7.40 -7.16
C ILE A 191 6.11 -8.41 -7.98
N ALA A 192 6.36 -9.70 -7.80
CA ALA A 192 5.70 -10.74 -8.56
C ALA A 192 4.19 -10.82 -8.23
N PRO A 193 3.35 -11.39 -9.12
CA PRO A 193 1.95 -11.65 -8.81
C PRO A 193 1.79 -12.41 -7.50
N GLY A 194 0.98 -11.88 -6.58
CA GLY A 194 0.73 -12.48 -5.26
C GLY A 194 1.86 -12.39 -4.25
N GLU A 195 2.98 -11.78 -4.62
CA GLU A 195 4.11 -11.57 -3.70
C GLU A 195 3.86 -10.40 -2.77
N ALA A 196 4.41 -10.50 -1.56
CA ALA A 196 4.57 -9.40 -0.62
C ALA A 196 6.04 -9.12 -0.34
N VAL A 197 6.36 -7.83 -0.20
CA VAL A 197 7.65 -7.31 0.26
C VAL A 197 7.42 -6.59 1.57
N TYR A 198 8.17 -6.92 2.61
CA TYR A 198 8.09 -6.29 3.92
C TYR A 198 9.45 -5.69 4.28
N ILE A 199 9.43 -4.42 4.69
CA ILE A 199 10.60 -3.66 5.08
C ILE A 199 10.39 -3.25 6.53
N GLU A 200 11.22 -3.77 7.44
CA GLU A 200 11.20 -3.41 8.85
C GLU A 200 11.72 -2.00 9.08
N THR A 201 11.47 -1.46 10.28
CA THR A 201 11.90 -0.10 10.64
C THR A 201 13.43 0.05 10.71
N ASP A 202 14.16 -1.04 10.82
CA ASP A 202 15.64 -1.07 10.80
C ASP A 202 16.21 -1.17 9.37
N GLY A 203 15.34 -1.22 8.35
CA GLY A 203 15.73 -1.36 6.94
C GLY A 203 15.92 -2.81 6.48
N THR A 204 15.63 -3.81 7.31
CA THR A 204 15.69 -5.21 6.86
C THR A 204 14.53 -5.51 5.91
N LEU A 205 14.85 -6.05 4.72
CA LEU A 205 13.87 -6.38 3.70
C LEU A 205 13.65 -7.90 3.64
N TYR A 206 12.38 -8.27 3.59
CA TYR A 206 11.92 -9.64 3.36
C TYR A 206 10.96 -9.67 2.18
N SER A 207 10.89 -10.80 1.48
CA SER A 207 9.85 -11.04 0.47
C SER A 207 9.35 -12.47 0.55
N GLU A 208 8.06 -12.65 0.26
CA GLU A 208 7.42 -13.96 0.29
C GLU A 208 6.29 -14.06 -0.74
N GLN A 209 6.20 -15.23 -1.40
CA GLN A 209 5.05 -15.56 -2.23
C GLN A 209 3.84 -15.88 -1.35
N CYS A 210 2.82 -15.01 -1.39
CA CYS A 210 1.63 -15.12 -0.54
C CYS A 210 0.41 -15.71 -1.26
N ALA A 211 0.45 -15.91 -2.58
CA ALA A 211 -0.63 -16.52 -3.33
C ALA A 211 -0.33 -18.00 -3.63
N GLU A 212 -1.37 -18.85 -3.61
CA GLU A 212 -1.24 -20.30 -3.87
C GLU A 212 -1.00 -20.63 -5.34
N SER A 213 -1.55 -19.83 -6.26
CA SER A 213 -1.47 -20.07 -7.70
C SER A 213 -1.33 -18.75 -8.47
N PRO A 214 -0.21 -18.03 -8.27
CA PRO A 214 -0.01 -16.75 -8.93
C PRO A 214 0.14 -16.92 -10.43
N LYS A 215 -0.45 -15.99 -11.19
CA LYS A 215 -0.30 -15.90 -12.64
C LYS A 215 -0.18 -14.44 -13.04
N LEU A 216 0.60 -14.16 -14.07
CA LEU A 216 0.72 -12.82 -14.61
C LEU A 216 -0.31 -12.59 -15.72
N TYR A 217 -1.22 -11.66 -15.48
CA TYR A 217 -2.20 -11.16 -16.46
C TYR A 217 -2.08 -9.63 -16.56
N PRO A 218 -1.08 -9.12 -17.31
CA PRO A 218 -0.85 -7.68 -17.39
C PRO A 218 -2.03 -6.99 -18.05
N CYS A 219 -2.43 -5.85 -17.49
CA CYS A 219 -3.52 -5.05 -18.03
C CYS A 219 -2.99 -4.15 -19.16
N ILE A 220 -3.56 -4.25 -20.36
CA ILE A 220 -3.18 -3.41 -21.49
C ILE A 220 -3.34 -1.91 -21.17
N PHE A 221 -4.30 -1.52 -20.35
CA PHE A 221 -4.52 -0.12 -19.95
C PHE A 221 -3.36 0.45 -19.15
N GLU A 222 -2.60 -0.38 -18.42
CA GLU A 222 -1.37 0.06 -17.75
C GLU A 222 -0.36 0.57 -18.78
N HIS A 223 -0.18 -0.16 -19.88
CA HIS A 223 0.80 0.17 -20.90
C HIS A 223 0.39 1.30 -21.84
N VAL A 224 -0.91 1.49 -22.11
CA VAL A 224 -1.40 2.46 -23.09
C VAL A 224 -2.02 3.72 -22.49
N TYR A 225 -2.34 3.73 -21.18
CA TYR A 225 -3.07 4.83 -20.60
C TYR A 225 -2.57 5.28 -19.22
N PHE A 226 -2.28 4.36 -18.28
CA PHE A 226 -1.96 4.73 -16.90
C PHE A 226 -0.49 5.04 -16.70
N ALA A 227 0.40 4.16 -17.16
CA ALA A 227 1.83 4.31 -16.94
C ALA A 227 2.46 5.37 -17.86
N ARG A 228 3.51 5.99 -17.37
CA ARG A 228 4.34 6.85 -18.20
C ARG A 228 5.05 6.01 -19.27
N PRO A 229 5.28 6.59 -20.48
CA PRO A 229 5.91 5.85 -21.59
C PRO A 229 7.36 5.38 -21.29
N ASP A 230 8.01 6.00 -20.32
CA ASP A 230 9.37 5.71 -19.86
C ASP A 230 9.42 4.76 -18.65
N SER A 231 8.27 4.22 -18.23
CA SER A 231 8.19 3.21 -17.15
C SER A 231 8.57 1.82 -17.66
N ILE A 232 9.33 1.08 -16.86
CA ILE A 232 9.60 -0.34 -17.03
C ILE A 232 8.64 -1.09 -16.11
N MET A 233 7.91 -2.05 -16.63
CA MET A 233 6.93 -2.87 -15.92
C MET A 233 7.03 -4.32 -16.38
N ASP A 234 7.06 -5.27 -15.40
CA ASP A 234 7.11 -6.71 -15.65
C ASP A 234 8.27 -7.13 -16.60
N GLY A 235 9.41 -6.46 -16.43
CA GLY A 235 10.62 -6.70 -17.23
C GLY A 235 10.66 -5.85 -18.45
#